data_b4fb5aeb8624e63eb3ea01b58e2567ee
#
_entry.id   b4fb5aeb8624e63eb3ea01b58e2567ee
#
_cell.length_a   1.000
_cell.length_b   1.000
_cell.length_c   1.000
_cell.angle_alpha   90.00
_cell.angle_beta   90.00
_cell.angle_gamma   90.00
#
_symmetry.space_group_name_H-M   'P 1'
#
loop_
_entity.id
_entity.type
_entity.pdbx_description
1 polymer ?
#
loop_
_entity_poly.entity_id
_entity_poly.type
_entity_poly.pdbx_seq_one_letter_code
_entity_poly.pdbx_strand_id
1 'polypeptide(L)'
;MNSHRGSSLLEAALVVPIVLALLVGTVQLGRIIYTYTMIEKIMLNLARYLGTQQGVNFCDSQDPSVQAAINFALTPSTDSAADSIVANLTADMFQIQIQRYDSNAQQLVACDCSATGCDTSQGGLPPGFIVVSLTDGYTVNPIFWGFRMNAFPLRPSVKVPYGGT
;
A
#
# COMPACT_ATOMS: atom_id res chain seq x y z
N MET A 1 2.60 -27.49 -56.79
CA MET A 1 3.27 -26.36 -56.17
C MET A 1 2.37 -25.69 -55.11
N ASN A 2 1.96 -26.37 -54.01
CA ASN A 2 1.15 -25.78 -52.94
C ASN A 2 1.56 -26.23 -51.51
N SER A 3 2.77 -26.81 -51.37
CA SER A 3 3.24 -27.37 -50.09
C SER A 3 3.65 -26.32 -49.04
N HIS A 4 4.04 -25.13 -49.48
CA HIS A 4 4.56 -24.10 -48.56
C HIS A 4 3.49 -23.33 -47.78
N ARG A 5 2.24 -23.27 -48.25
CA ARG A 5 1.15 -22.56 -47.57
C ARG A 5 0.68 -23.27 -46.29
N GLY A 6 0.74 -24.60 -46.25
CA GLY A 6 0.39 -25.38 -45.07
C GLY A 6 1.41 -25.28 -43.95
N SER A 7 2.69 -25.21 -44.25
CA SER A 7 3.77 -25.04 -43.26
C SER A 7 3.68 -23.69 -42.54
N SER A 8 3.44 -22.60 -43.27
CA SER A 8 3.31 -21.26 -42.69
C SER A 8 2.09 -21.11 -41.75
N LEU A 9 0.97 -21.77 -42.07
CA LEU A 9 -0.21 -21.78 -41.20
C LEU A 9 0.03 -22.54 -39.89
N LEU A 10 0.78 -23.65 -39.97
CA LEU A 10 1.10 -24.45 -38.79
C LEU A 10 2.09 -23.72 -37.86
N GLU A 11 3.05 -23.01 -38.45
CA GLU A 11 4.00 -22.16 -37.70
C GLU A 11 3.27 -20.99 -37.01
N ALA A 12 2.38 -20.30 -37.73
CA ALA A 12 1.57 -19.23 -37.14
C ALA A 12 0.67 -19.76 -36.00
N ALA A 13 0.07 -20.94 -36.18
CA ALA A 13 -0.79 -21.55 -35.13
C ALA A 13 -0.02 -21.89 -33.86
N LEU A 14 1.29 -22.14 -33.91
CA LEU A 14 2.14 -22.38 -32.76
C LEU A 14 2.62 -21.06 -32.10
N VAL A 15 2.92 -20.04 -32.89
CA VAL A 15 3.49 -18.78 -32.40
C VAL A 15 2.42 -17.87 -31.80
N VAL A 16 1.24 -17.77 -32.40
CA VAL A 16 0.17 -16.87 -31.96
C VAL A 16 -0.24 -17.10 -30.51
N PRO A 17 -0.48 -18.32 -30.01
CA PRO A 17 -0.83 -18.53 -28.59
C PRO A 17 0.26 -18.07 -27.62
N ILE A 18 1.53 -18.24 -27.98
CA ILE A 18 2.67 -17.84 -27.16
C ILE A 18 2.72 -16.30 -27.06
N VAL A 19 2.58 -15.62 -28.21
CA VAL A 19 2.57 -14.14 -28.22
C VAL A 19 1.38 -13.58 -27.43
N LEU A 20 0.19 -14.18 -27.59
CA LEU A 20 -0.98 -13.76 -26.80
C LEU A 20 -0.78 -13.98 -25.31
N ALA A 21 -0.19 -15.10 -24.90
CA ALA A 21 0.11 -15.35 -23.47
C ALA A 21 1.10 -14.32 -22.90
N LEU A 22 2.13 -13.95 -23.66
CA LEU A 22 3.08 -12.91 -23.27
C LEU A 22 2.42 -11.53 -23.17
N LEU A 23 1.55 -11.16 -24.12
CA LEU A 23 0.82 -9.89 -24.08
C LEU A 23 -0.10 -9.82 -22.84
N VAL A 24 -0.87 -10.86 -22.57
CA VAL A 24 -1.73 -10.91 -21.38
C VAL A 24 -0.88 -10.85 -20.11
N GLY A 25 0.24 -11.58 -20.06
CA GLY A 25 1.17 -11.55 -18.92
C GLY A 25 1.73 -10.17 -18.64
N THR A 26 2.18 -9.45 -19.67
CA THR A 26 2.72 -8.09 -19.53
C THR A 26 1.66 -7.08 -19.04
N VAL A 27 0.43 -7.17 -19.54
CA VAL A 27 -0.68 -6.32 -19.08
C VAL A 27 -1.02 -6.60 -17.61
N GLN A 28 -1.08 -7.87 -17.21
CA GLN A 28 -1.35 -8.22 -15.80
C GLN A 28 -0.26 -7.74 -14.86
N LEU A 29 1.01 -7.90 -15.25
CA LEU A 29 2.15 -7.39 -14.47
C LEU A 29 2.08 -5.86 -14.34
N GLY A 30 1.77 -5.16 -15.43
CA GLY A 30 1.59 -3.70 -15.41
C GLY A 30 0.50 -3.26 -14.43
N ARG A 31 -0.63 -3.97 -14.38
CA ARG A 31 -1.72 -3.70 -13.42
C ARG A 31 -1.28 -3.90 -11.97
N ILE A 32 -0.53 -4.96 -11.68
CA ILE A 32 -0.02 -5.24 -10.33
C ILE A 32 0.94 -4.13 -9.89
N ILE A 33 1.91 -3.76 -10.73
CA ILE A 33 2.87 -2.69 -10.44
C ILE A 33 2.14 -1.36 -10.24
N TYR A 34 1.17 -1.05 -11.10
CA TYR A 34 0.36 0.16 -10.98
C TYR A 34 -0.38 0.21 -9.64
N THR A 35 -1.07 -0.89 -9.27
CA THR A 35 -1.78 -0.98 -7.99
C THR A 35 -0.83 -0.82 -6.80
N TYR A 36 0.34 -1.48 -6.84
CA TYR A 36 1.36 -1.37 -5.80
C TYR A 36 1.82 0.08 -5.62
N THR A 37 2.17 0.76 -6.72
CA THR A 37 2.65 2.15 -6.66
C THR A 37 1.56 3.13 -6.22
N MET A 38 0.29 2.86 -6.55
CA MET A 38 -0.83 3.68 -6.07
C MET A 38 -1.03 3.54 -4.57
N ILE A 39 -0.99 2.30 -4.03
CA ILE A 39 -1.09 2.06 -2.58
C ILE A 39 0.08 2.74 -1.86
N GLU A 40 1.30 2.60 -2.37
CA GLU A 40 2.49 3.26 -1.79
C GLU A 40 2.33 4.78 -1.74
N LYS A 41 1.80 5.41 -2.79
CA LYS A 41 1.51 6.85 -2.80
C LYS A 41 0.46 7.26 -1.77
N ILE A 42 -0.62 6.47 -1.64
CA ILE A 42 -1.65 6.70 -0.62
C ILE A 42 -1.03 6.67 0.77
N MET A 43 -0.23 5.63 1.06
CA MET A 43 0.45 5.48 2.35
C MET A 43 1.46 6.60 2.61
N LEU A 44 2.17 7.05 1.58
CA LEU A 44 3.11 8.17 1.70
C LEU A 44 2.38 9.48 2.00
N ASN A 45 1.25 9.74 1.35
CA ASN A 45 0.42 10.92 1.61
C ASN A 45 -0.14 10.88 3.03
N LEU A 46 -0.66 9.72 3.46
CA LEU A 46 -1.13 9.50 4.83
C LEU A 46 -0.01 9.75 5.85
N ALA A 47 1.16 9.15 5.67
CA ALA A 47 2.28 9.32 6.58
C ALA A 47 2.79 10.76 6.64
N ARG A 48 2.84 11.46 5.51
CA ARG A 48 3.23 12.88 5.44
C ARG A 48 2.21 13.78 6.13
N TYR A 49 0.92 13.55 5.90
CA TYR A 49 -0.13 14.33 6.54
C TYR A 49 -0.05 14.19 8.06
N LEU A 50 0.03 12.95 8.57
CA LEU A 50 0.20 12.67 9.99
C LEU A 50 1.52 13.23 10.56
N GLY A 51 2.58 13.21 9.75
CA GLY A 51 3.89 13.73 10.15
C GLY A 51 3.92 15.24 10.37
N THR A 52 2.94 15.99 9.88
CA THR A 52 2.82 17.44 10.06
C THR A 52 1.80 17.84 11.13
N GLN A 53 1.00 16.90 11.62
CA GLN A 53 -0.01 17.17 12.64
C GLN A 53 0.61 17.22 14.05
N GLN A 54 0.14 18.15 14.86
CA GLN A 54 0.53 18.27 16.26
C GLN A 54 -0.54 17.68 17.17
N GLY A 55 -0.12 17.05 18.27
CA GLY A 55 -1.06 16.56 19.30
C GLY A 55 -1.87 15.32 18.88
N VAL A 56 -1.46 14.61 17.86
CA VAL A 56 -2.12 13.37 17.42
C VAL A 56 -1.80 12.25 18.40
N ASN A 57 -2.83 11.57 18.87
CA ASN A 57 -2.67 10.34 19.63
C ASN A 57 -2.53 9.13 18.68
N PHE A 58 -1.30 8.78 18.33
CA PHE A 58 -1.03 7.65 17.45
C PHE A 58 -1.33 6.28 18.09
N CYS A 59 -1.57 6.25 19.40
CA CYS A 59 -1.90 5.04 20.12
C CYS A 59 -3.41 4.75 20.14
N ASP A 60 -4.22 5.71 19.70
CA ASP A 60 -5.65 5.56 19.52
C ASP A 60 -5.98 5.53 18.03
N SER A 61 -6.36 4.35 17.53
CA SER A 61 -6.79 4.20 16.14
C SER A 61 -8.07 4.98 15.81
N GLN A 62 -8.81 5.44 16.81
CA GLN A 62 -10.03 6.23 16.68
C GLN A 62 -9.78 7.74 16.81
N ASP A 63 -8.53 8.16 17.00
CA ASP A 63 -8.19 9.58 17.05
C ASP A 63 -8.73 10.30 15.81
N PRO A 64 -9.46 11.41 15.95
CA PRO A 64 -10.07 12.13 14.84
C PRO A 64 -9.06 12.56 13.77
N SER A 65 -7.83 12.90 14.15
CA SER A 65 -6.77 13.31 13.24
C SER A 65 -6.26 12.12 12.42
N VAL A 66 -6.18 10.94 13.05
CA VAL A 66 -5.79 9.68 12.37
C VAL A 66 -6.87 9.29 11.37
N GLN A 67 -8.14 9.32 11.77
CA GLN A 67 -9.26 8.99 10.89
C GLN A 67 -9.41 9.99 9.74
N ALA A 68 -9.25 11.29 10.01
CA ALA A 68 -9.27 12.31 8.96
C ALA A 68 -8.14 12.12 7.95
N ALA A 69 -6.94 11.77 8.43
CA ALA A 69 -5.80 11.49 7.56
C ALA A 69 -6.02 10.28 6.65
N ILE A 70 -6.56 9.19 7.20
CA ILE A 70 -6.89 7.97 6.44
C ILE A 70 -7.95 8.27 5.38
N ASN A 71 -9.02 8.97 5.76
CA ASN A 71 -10.08 9.35 4.84
C ASN A 71 -9.56 10.25 3.72
N PHE A 72 -8.75 11.25 4.05
CA PHE A 72 -8.12 12.13 3.06
C PHE A 72 -7.19 11.38 2.10
N ALA A 73 -6.46 10.39 2.59
CA ALA A 73 -5.56 9.58 1.76
C ALA A 73 -6.32 8.63 0.82
N LEU A 74 -7.45 8.07 1.27
CA LEU A 74 -8.28 7.16 0.49
C LEU A 74 -9.12 7.89 -0.56
N THR A 75 -9.69 9.04 -0.18
CA THR A 75 -10.60 9.84 -1.02
C THR A 75 -10.10 11.28 -1.06
N PRO A 76 -9.20 11.65 -1.97
CA PRO A 76 -8.63 13.00 -2.04
C PRO A 76 -9.64 14.06 -2.50
N SER A 77 -10.87 13.69 -2.77
CA SER A 77 -11.99 14.62 -3.02
C SER A 77 -12.70 14.94 -1.70
N THR A 78 -13.14 16.19 -1.57
CA THR A 78 -13.96 16.66 -0.44
C THR A 78 -15.36 16.05 -0.39
N ASP A 79 -15.76 15.30 -1.40
CA ASP A 79 -17.03 14.57 -1.43
C ASP A 79 -16.88 13.23 -0.70
N SER A 80 -17.55 13.11 0.43
CA SER A 80 -17.61 11.90 1.27
C SER A 80 -18.19 10.66 0.57
N ALA A 81 -18.67 10.81 -0.67
CA ALA A 81 -19.21 9.74 -1.50
C ALA A 81 -18.26 9.27 -2.61
N ALA A 82 -17.03 9.80 -2.67
CA ALA A 82 -16.07 9.38 -3.68
C ALA A 82 -15.51 7.98 -3.34
N ASP A 83 -15.51 7.13 -4.36
CA ASP A 83 -14.91 5.80 -4.25
C ASP A 83 -13.41 5.90 -3.95
N SER A 84 -12.90 4.95 -3.18
CA SER A 84 -11.45 4.80 -2.94
C SER A 84 -10.69 4.73 -4.25
N ILE A 85 -9.54 5.42 -4.34
CA ILE A 85 -8.64 5.43 -5.52
C ILE A 85 -8.25 4.00 -5.94
N VAL A 86 -8.12 3.11 -4.95
CA VAL A 86 -7.84 1.68 -5.16
C VAL A 86 -9.05 0.89 -4.69
N ALA A 87 -9.68 0.15 -5.59
CA ALA A 87 -10.86 -0.64 -5.27
C ALA A 87 -10.59 -1.60 -4.09
N ASN A 88 -11.54 -1.71 -3.17
CA ASN A 88 -11.45 -2.56 -1.96
C ASN A 88 -10.32 -2.20 -0.98
N LEU A 89 -9.71 -1.04 -1.09
CA LEU A 89 -8.80 -0.53 -0.06
C LEU A 89 -9.62 0.23 0.97
N THR A 90 -9.67 -0.26 2.20
CA THR A 90 -10.49 0.27 3.29
C THR A 90 -9.64 0.83 4.42
N ALA A 91 -10.23 1.69 5.26
CA ALA A 91 -9.51 2.38 6.33
C ALA A 91 -8.93 1.42 7.39
N ASP A 92 -9.62 0.34 7.67
CA ASP A 92 -9.24 -0.69 8.64
C ASP A 92 -8.01 -1.52 8.22
N MET A 93 -7.65 -1.48 6.95
CA MET A 93 -6.45 -2.16 6.44
C MET A 93 -5.16 -1.43 6.82
N PHE A 94 -5.23 -0.14 7.15
CA PHE A 94 -4.03 0.63 7.49
C PHE A 94 -3.60 0.40 8.93
N GLN A 95 -2.32 0.09 9.10
CA GLN A 95 -1.66 0.02 10.39
C GLN A 95 -0.63 1.14 10.49
N ILE A 96 -0.81 2.01 11.47
CA ILE A 96 0.11 3.11 11.77
C ILE A 96 0.94 2.70 12.97
N GLN A 97 2.24 2.69 12.83
CA GLN A 97 3.19 2.38 13.88
C GLN A 97 4.16 3.54 14.03
N ILE A 98 4.39 3.98 15.24
CA ILE A 98 5.36 5.02 15.55
C ILE A 98 6.64 4.41 16.08
N GLN A 99 7.77 5.00 15.67
CA GLN A 99 9.09 4.55 16.07
C GLN A 99 9.90 5.71 16.62
N ARG A 100 10.75 5.41 17.59
CA ARG A 100 11.71 6.35 18.16
C ARG A 100 13.08 5.71 18.24
N TYR A 101 14.12 6.54 18.17
CA TYR A 101 15.48 6.09 18.43
C TYR A 101 15.69 5.86 19.91
N ASP A 102 16.06 4.64 20.28
CA ASP A 102 16.49 4.29 21.62
C ASP A 102 18.01 4.39 21.71
N SER A 103 18.49 5.31 22.53
CA SER A 103 19.94 5.52 22.75
C SER A 103 20.63 4.36 23.46
N ASN A 104 19.90 3.56 24.24
CA ASN A 104 20.45 2.41 24.94
C ASN A 104 20.62 1.21 23.99
N ALA A 105 19.61 0.99 23.16
CA ALA A 105 19.61 -0.07 22.18
C ALA A 105 20.34 0.32 20.87
N GLN A 106 20.65 1.61 20.69
CA GLN A 106 21.26 2.20 19.48
C GLN A 106 20.51 1.86 18.19
N GLN A 107 19.17 1.70 18.27
CA GLN A 107 18.32 1.34 17.16
C GLN A 107 16.96 2.05 17.25
N LEU A 108 16.22 2.00 16.13
CA LEU A 108 14.85 2.44 16.10
C LEU A 108 13.96 1.34 16.67
N VAL A 109 13.19 1.68 17.70
CA VAL A 109 12.24 0.78 18.35
C VAL A 109 10.83 1.28 18.14
N ALA A 110 9.89 0.35 18.03
CA ALA A 110 8.47 0.70 18.06
C ALA A 110 8.13 1.30 19.42
N CYS A 111 7.30 2.34 19.41
CA CYS A 111 6.81 2.91 20.64
C CYS A 111 5.78 1.97 21.29
N ASP A 112 5.92 1.77 22.57
CA ASP A 112 4.95 1.02 23.36
C ASP A 112 3.84 1.97 23.80
N CYS A 113 2.65 1.77 23.27
CA CYS A 113 1.46 2.55 23.58
C CYS A 113 0.88 2.25 24.98
N SER A 114 1.31 1.17 25.61
CA SER A 114 0.96 0.86 27.01
C SER A 114 1.74 1.69 28.02
N ALA A 115 2.88 2.25 27.60
CA ALA A 115 3.68 3.17 28.38
C ALA A 115 3.49 4.60 27.88
N THR A 116 3.52 5.59 28.74
CA THR A 116 3.34 7.03 28.40
C THR A 116 4.41 7.61 27.45
N GLY A 117 5.30 6.74 26.93
CA GLY A 117 6.51 7.12 26.24
C GLY A 117 6.35 7.84 24.90
N CYS A 118 5.30 7.57 24.13
CA CYS A 118 5.12 8.10 22.77
C CYS A 118 3.80 8.86 22.58
N ASP A 119 2.99 8.95 23.60
CA ASP A 119 1.78 9.75 23.58
C ASP A 119 2.07 11.15 24.12
N THR A 120 2.19 12.12 23.23
CA THR A 120 2.44 13.53 23.61
C THR A 120 1.26 14.13 24.37
N SER A 121 0.03 13.64 24.18
CA SER A 121 -1.15 14.09 24.91
C SER A 121 -1.10 13.68 26.38
N GLN A 122 -0.34 12.63 26.71
CA GLN A 122 -0.13 12.14 28.08
C GLN A 122 1.25 12.52 28.65
N GLY A 123 1.96 13.45 28.01
CA GLY A 123 3.27 13.93 28.46
C GLY A 123 4.45 13.11 27.97
N GLY A 124 4.23 12.22 27.01
CA GLY A 124 5.30 11.49 26.32
C GLY A 124 6.09 12.35 25.34
N LEU A 125 7.23 11.85 24.90
CA LEU A 125 8.04 12.50 23.86
C LEU A 125 7.47 12.22 22.47
N PRO A 126 7.58 13.18 21.53
CA PRO A 126 7.11 12.98 20.16
C PRO A 126 7.84 11.80 19.47
N PRO A 127 7.18 11.10 18.56
CA PRO A 127 7.81 10.05 17.79
C PRO A 127 8.91 10.60 16.88
N GLY A 128 9.91 9.78 16.53
CA GLY A 128 10.90 10.15 15.54
C GLY A 128 10.45 9.84 14.10
N PHE A 129 9.70 8.76 13.95
CA PHE A 129 9.23 8.27 12.65
C PHE A 129 7.82 7.70 12.76
N ILE A 130 7.08 7.87 11.66
CA ILE A 130 5.80 7.22 11.42
C ILE A 130 6.01 6.15 10.36
N VAL A 131 5.57 4.94 10.65
CA VAL A 131 5.56 3.82 9.71
C VAL A 131 4.11 3.47 9.40
N VAL A 132 3.74 3.53 8.13
CA VAL A 132 2.43 3.10 7.65
C VAL A 132 2.61 1.80 6.89
N SER A 133 1.82 0.80 7.24
CA SER A 133 1.80 -0.51 6.60
C SER A 133 0.36 -0.99 6.43
N LEU A 134 0.17 -2.10 5.72
CA LEU A 134 -1.13 -2.79 5.64
C LEU A 134 -1.08 -4.03 6.51
N THR A 135 -2.10 -4.20 7.38
CA THR A 135 -2.18 -5.29 8.37
C THR A 135 -2.05 -6.67 7.73
N ASP A 136 -2.89 -6.96 6.73
CA ASP A 136 -2.89 -8.26 6.02
C ASP A 136 -2.34 -8.14 4.59
N GLY A 137 -2.00 -6.92 4.18
CA GLY A 137 -1.63 -6.59 2.81
C GLY A 137 -2.85 -6.45 1.89
N TYR A 138 -2.62 -5.91 0.71
CA TYR A 138 -3.65 -5.77 -0.32
C TYR A 138 -3.64 -6.99 -1.24
N THR A 139 -4.73 -7.73 -1.28
CA THR A 139 -4.83 -8.97 -2.05
C THR A 139 -5.07 -8.71 -3.53
N VAL A 140 -4.17 -9.18 -4.37
CA VAL A 140 -4.28 -9.13 -5.83
C VAL A 140 -4.65 -10.50 -6.38
N ASN A 141 -5.61 -10.52 -7.29
CA ASN A 141 -6.05 -11.73 -7.99
C ASN A 141 -5.70 -11.60 -9.47
N PRO A 142 -4.52 -12.05 -9.91
CA PRO A 142 -4.19 -12.02 -11.32
C PRO A 142 -5.00 -13.07 -12.08
N ILE A 143 -5.63 -12.65 -13.17
CA ILE A 143 -6.44 -13.50 -14.03
C ILE A 143 -5.65 -13.73 -15.32
N PHE A 144 -5.11 -14.94 -15.53
CA PHE A 144 -4.56 -15.37 -16.79
C PHE A 144 -5.60 -16.18 -17.55
N TRP A 145 -5.61 -16.08 -18.86
CA TRP A 145 -6.56 -16.76 -19.72
C TRP A 145 -6.51 -18.29 -19.47
N GLY A 146 -7.57 -18.82 -18.86
CA GLY A 146 -7.69 -20.25 -18.52
C GLY A 146 -7.01 -20.72 -17.23
N PHE A 147 -6.24 -19.86 -16.54
CA PHE A 147 -5.58 -20.19 -15.29
C PHE A 147 -5.91 -19.15 -14.22
N ARG A 148 -6.42 -19.60 -13.08
CA ARG A 148 -6.52 -18.76 -11.87
C ARG A 148 -5.25 -18.95 -11.06
N MET A 149 -4.47 -17.90 -10.92
CA MET A 149 -3.37 -17.89 -9.98
C MET A 149 -3.92 -17.65 -8.57
N ASN A 150 -3.25 -18.22 -7.58
CA ASN A 150 -3.59 -17.93 -6.20
C ASN A 150 -3.43 -16.43 -5.92
N ALA A 151 -4.36 -15.89 -5.16
CA ALA A 151 -4.26 -14.54 -4.66
C ALA A 151 -2.99 -14.37 -3.82
N PHE A 152 -2.28 -13.26 -3.97
CA PHE A 152 -1.13 -12.95 -3.12
C PHE A 152 -1.25 -11.54 -2.55
N PRO A 153 -0.83 -11.33 -1.29
CA PRO A 153 -0.90 -10.03 -0.65
C PRO A 153 0.28 -9.16 -1.06
N LEU A 154 0.00 -7.93 -1.49
CA LEU A 154 0.98 -6.85 -1.60
C LEU A 154 1.10 -6.19 -0.22
N ARG A 155 2.33 -6.10 0.31
CA ARG A 155 2.60 -5.52 1.63
C ARG A 155 3.58 -4.35 1.53
N PRO A 156 3.17 -3.23 0.89
CA PRO A 156 3.99 -2.03 0.93
C PRO A 156 4.10 -1.51 2.36
N SER A 157 5.19 -0.84 2.65
CA SER A 157 5.43 -0.15 3.93
C SER A 157 6.18 1.13 3.66
N VAL A 158 5.72 2.22 4.25
CA VAL A 158 6.30 3.55 4.08
C VAL A 158 6.70 4.10 5.43
N LYS A 159 7.89 4.69 5.51
CA LYS A 159 8.43 5.31 6.70
C LYS A 159 8.77 6.78 6.43
N VAL A 160 8.26 7.66 7.28
CA VAL A 160 8.45 9.12 7.16
C VAL A 160 8.88 9.68 8.51
N PRO A 161 9.83 10.64 8.57
CA PRO A 161 10.15 11.32 9.81
C PRO A 161 8.95 12.13 10.30
N TYR A 162 8.79 12.20 11.63
CA TYR A 162 7.80 13.07 12.26
C TYR A 162 8.37 14.47 12.38
N GLY A 163 7.64 15.47 11.88
CA GLY A 163 8.03 16.89 11.91
C GLY A 163 7.08 17.79 12.69
N GLY A 164 6.04 17.21 13.30
CA GLY A 164 5.10 17.93 14.16
C GLY A 164 5.72 18.22 15.54
N THR A 165 6.37 19.36 15.68
CA THR A 165 6.93 19.88 16.95
C THR A 165 6.04 20.97 17.52
#